data_b3a0ce5d354d76d642c62001916bb5d9
#
_entry.id   b3a0ce5d354d76d642c62001916bb5d9
#
_cell.length_a   1.000
_cell.length_b   1.000
_cell.length_c   1.000
_cell.angle_alpha   90.00
_cell.angle_beta   90.00
_cell.angle_gamma   90.00
#
_symmetry.space_group_name_H-M   'P 1'
#
loop_
_entity.id
_entity.type
_entity.pdbx_description
1 polymer ?
#
loop_
_entity_poly.entity_id
_entity_poly.type
_entity_poly.pdbx_seq_one_letter_code
_entity_poly.pdbx_strand_id
1 'polypeptide(L)'
;ENRCAEDKRKLKGGCSHLCLPNRLSRRCACPIGLTLLDDQKTCTTVPDKLLILARKKDIRIKQLDSRNSKEVDNNIPLDNLKSTMALDWCSKTDRIYWSDVGKSTINRAYLNGSNQETVVQDGLVSPAGLALDWVTNKLYWTDAGTYRIEVASIDGTQRALLIWQNLHKPRDIVVNPMQGYMFFSDWRSEPVIESAGMDGSKRKSIVSENLYYPTGITIDY
;
A
#
# COMPACT_ATOMS: atom_id res chain seq x y z
N GLU A 1 5.82 39.77 7.17
CA GLU A 1 6.44 39.49 5.85
C GLU A 1 6.48 37.99 5.61
N ASN A 2 5.93 37.52 4.48
CA ASN A 2 5.89 36.08 4.16
C ASN A 2 7.29 35.63 3.68
N ARG A 3 8.06 35.05 4.57
CA ARG A 3 9.44 34.57 4.28
C ARG A 3 9.51 33.35 3.36
N CYS A 4 8.37 32.77 3.01
CA CYS A 4 8.22 31.70 2.03
C CYS A 4 7.64 32.23 0.70
N ALA A 5 7.62 33.54 0.47
CA ALA A 5 7.24 34.09 -0.84
C ALA A 5 8.14 33.55 -1.96
N GLU A 6 7.56 33.35 -3.14
CA GLU A 6 8.28 32.86 -4.32
C GLU A 6 9.38 33.85 -4.74
N ASP A 7 10.57 33.33 -5.00
CA ASP A 7 11.66 34.09 -5.59
C ASP A 7 11.58 34.08 -7.15
N LYS A 8 12.53 34.80 -7.82
CA LYS A 8 12.60 34.86 -9.28
C LYS A 8 12.73 33.49 -9.98
N ARG A 9 13.06 32.41 -9.23
CA ARG A 9 13.20 31.04 -9.73
C ARG A 9 11.96 30.19 -9.41
N LYS A 10 10.86 30.82 -8.97
CA LYS A 10 9.63 30.16 -8.49
C LYS A 10 9.84 29.21 -7.27
N LEU A 11 10.94 29.40 -6.54
CA LEU A 11 11.21 28.62 -5.33
C LEU A 11 10.59 29.33 -4.12
N LYS A 12 9.74 28.63 -3.39
CA LYS A 12 9.10 29.14 -2.18
C LYS A 12 10.15 29.36 -1.08
N GLY A 13 10.54 30.61 -0.86
CA GLY A 13 11.54 31.00 0.12
C GLY A 13 12.92 30.37 -0.12
N GLY A 14 13.29 30.01 -1.36
CA GLY A 14 14.54 29.36 -1.71
C GLY A 14 14.64 27.89 -1.31
N CYS A 15 13.54 27.24 -0.94
CA CYS A 15 13.47 25.80 -0.68
C CYS A 15 13.13 25.05 -1.97
N SER A 16 13.73 23.88 -2.21
CA SER A 16 13.44 23.05 -3.39
C SER A 16 12.00 22.51 -3.39
N HIS A 17 11.41 22.25 -2.20
CA HIS A 17 10.08 21.68 -2.05
C HIS A 17 9.23 22.49 -1.06
N LEU A 18 9.26 22.15 0.21
CA LEU A 18 8.41 22.76 1.23
C LEU A 18 9.14 23.88 1.98
N CYS A 19 8.46 25.00 2.17
CA CYS A 19 8.92 26.06 3.04
C CYS A 19 7.97 26.22 4.21
N LEU A 20 8.48 26.05 5.42
CA LEU A 20 7.74 26.18 6.66
C LEU A 20 8.12 27.52 7.33
N PRO A 21 7.22 28.50 7.36
CA PRO A 21 7.49 29.77 8.01
C PRO A 21 7.53 29.62 9.54
N ASN A 22 8.47 30.29 10.19
CA ASN A 22 8.55 30.44 11.63
C ASN A 22 8.52 31.93 11.99
N ARG A 23 8.26 32.29 13.25
CA ARG A 23 8.15 33.69 13.71
C ARG A 23 9.37 34.55 13.35
N LEU A 24 10.57 33.99 13.41
CA LEU A 24 11.85 34.69 13.18
C LEU A 24 12.61 34.21 11.94
N SER A 25 12.24 33.07 11.36
CA SER A 25 12.98 32.44 10.28
C SER A 25 12.07 31.63 9.35
N ARG A 26 12.67 30.86 8.47
CA ARG A 26 12.04 29.80 7.67
C ARG A 26 12.83 28.52 7.82
N ARG A 27 12.17 27.39 7.62
CA ARG A 27 12.79 26.07 7.52
C ARG A 27 12.32 25.39 6.25
N CYS A 28 13.28 24.83 5.48
CA CYS A 28 12.94 23.95 4.36
C CYS A 28 12.63 22.53 4.89
N ALA A 29 11.72 21.87 4.23
CA ALA A 29 11.36 20.48 4.49
C ALA A 29 11.17 19.74 3.18
N CYS A 30 11.26 18.43 3.23
CA CYS A 30 11.07 17.56 2.08
C CYS A 30 9.74 16.80 2.19
N PRO A 31 9.11 16.44 1.06
CA PRO A 31 8.06 15.45 1.02
C PRO A 31 8.54 14.12 1.61
N ILE A 32 7.59 13.27 2.00
CA ILE A 32 7.88 11.93 2.50
C ILE A 32 8.67 11.16 1.44
N GLY A 33 9.75 10.48 1.86
CA GLY A 33 10.65 9.73 0.98
C GLY A 33 11.82 10.52 0.41
N LEU A 34 11.92 11.82 0.69
CA LEU A 34 13.07 12.63 0.32
C LEU A 34 13.75 13.21 1.57
N THR A 35 15.07 13.24 1.57
CA THR A 35 15.87 13.79 2.69
C THR A 35 16.39 15.19 2.34
N LEU A 36 16.41 16.07 3.35
CA LEU A 36 17.00 17.40 3.19
C LEU A 36 18.53 17.26 3.16
N LEU A 37 19.14 17.82 2.11
CA LEU A 37 20.59 17.81 1.96
C LEU A 37 21.28 18.77 2.97
N ASP A 38 22.60 18.69 3.09
CA ASP A 38 23.41 19.49 4.02
C ASP A 38 23.28 21.00 3.80
N ASP A 39 22.86 21.44 2.61
CA ASP A 39 22.57 22.84 2.30
C ASP A 39 21.31 23.36 3.00
N GLN A 40 20.56 22.50 3.70
CA GLN A 40 19.31 22.80 4.41
C GLN A 40 18.21 23.45 3.54
N LYS A 41 18.27 23.26 2.21
CA LYS A 41 17.36 23.86 1.23
C LYS A 41 16.89 22.89 0.16
N THR A 42 17.75 21.96 -0.25
CA THR A 42 17.50 21.03 -1.35
C THR A 42 17.16 19.65 -0.82
N CYS A 43 16.14 19.02 -1.39
CA CYS A 43 15.80 17.64 -1.09
C CYS A 43 16.51 16.69 -2.05
N THR A 44 16.80 15.45 -1.61
CA THR A 44 17.32 14.40 -2.47
C THR A 44 16.39 14.14 -3.65
N THR A 45 16.94 13.67 -4.76
CA THR A 45 16.16 13.29 -5.96
C THR A 45 15.78 11.81 -5.96
N VAL A 46 16.39 11.02 -5.07
CA VAL A 46 16.14 9.59 -4.91
C VAL A 46 15.41 9.39 -3.59
N PRO A 47 14.25 8.73 -3.59
CA PRO A 47 13.56 8.39 -2.35
C PRO A 47 14.43 7.49 -1.47
N ASP A 48 14.43 7.75 -0.17
CA ASP A 48 15.01 6.83 0.80
C ASP A 48 14.21 5.51 0.81
N LYS A 49 14.85 4.43 1.27
CA LYS A 49 14.13 3.18 1.49
C LYS A 49 13.08 3.37 2.57
N LEU A 50 11.84 3.11 2.22
CA LEU A 50 10.70 3.27 3.11
C LEU A 50 10.13 1.89 3.48
N LEU A 51 9.82 1.72 4.75
CA LEU A 51 9.00 0.62 5.25
C LEU A 51 7.62 1.19 5.60
N ILE A 52 6.57 0.68 4.96
CA ILE A 52 5.19 1.06 5.25
C ILE A 52 4.56 -0.09 6.02
N LEU A 53 4.00 0.22 7.19
CA LEU A 53 3.45 -0.77 8.11
C LEU A 53 1.97 -0.48 8.35
N ALA A 54 1.10 -1.41 7.96
CA ALA A 54 -0.30 -1.39 8.37
C ALA A 54 -0.44 -2.00 9.76
N ARG A 55 -1.04 -1.24 10.67
CA ARG A 55 -1.43 -1.68 12.00
C ARG A 55 -2.94 -1.54 12.12
N LYS A 56 -3.53 -2.24 13.07
CA LYS A 56 -4.99 -2.32 13.21
C LYS A 56 -5.72 -0.97 13.07
N LYS A 57 -5.14 0.12 13.62
CA LYS A 57 -5.77 1.45 13.67
C LYS A 57 -4.91 2.57 13.09
N ASP A 58 -3.74 2.28 12.58
CA ASP A 58 -2.85 3.26 11.96
C ASP A 58 -2.02 2.64 10.83
N ILE A 59 -1.53 3.46 9.92
CA ILE A 59 -0.54 3.10 8.90
C ILE A 59 0.66 4.01 9.11
N ARG A 60 1.85 3.42 9.23
CA ARG A 60 3.09 4.13 9.54
C ARG A 60 4.11 3.99 8.44
N ILE A 61 4.93 5.03 8.29
CA ILE A 61 6.09 5.03 7.42
C ILE A 61 7.34 5.15 8.28
N LYS A 62 8.28 4.23 8.06
CA LYS A 62 9.60 4.24 8.66
C LYS A 62 10.66 4.33 7.58
N GLN A 63 11.61 5.27 7.69
CA GLN A 63 12.78 5.35 6.84
C GLN A 63 13.84 4.35 7.31
N LEU A 64 14.38 3.53 6.37
CA LEU A 64 15.34 2.48 6.70
C LEU A 64 16.81 2.95 6.64
N ASP A 65 17.12 4.00 5.87
CA ASP A 65 18.49 4.45 5.58
C ASP A 65 18.91 5.72 6.31
N SER A 66 18.25 6.13 7.38
CA SER A 66 18.64 7.33 8.14
C SER A 66 19.96 7.08 8.88
N ARG A 67 21.05 7.59 8.32
CA ARG A 67 22.39 7.61 8.99
C ARG A 67 22.40 8.47 10.26
N ASN A 68 21.38 9.26 10.49
CA ASN A 68 21.17 10.04 11.70
C ASN A 68 19.99 9.45 12.48
N SER A 69 20.29 8.83 13.57
CA SER A 69 19.53 8.05 14.54
C SER A 69 18.27 8.68 15.16
N LYS A 70 17.57 9.57 14.49
CA LYS A 70 16.18 9.87 14.83
C LYS A 70 15.31 9.07 13.87
N GLU A 71 14.93 7.88 14.29
CA GLU A 71 13.88 7.09 13.64
C GLU A 71 12.66 7.97 13.42
N VAL A 72 12.43 8.35 12.17
CA VAL A 72 11.22 9.09 11.80
C VAL A 72 10.12 8.03 11.61
N ASP A 73 9.48 7.69 12.71
CA ASP A 73 8.26 6.86 12.71
C ASP A 73 7.07 7.81 12.55
N ASN A 74 6.65 8.03 11.31
CA ASN A 74 5.56 8.93 10.99
C ASN A 74 4.28 8.14 10.77
N ASN A 75 3.25 8.51 11.51
CA ASN A 75 1.89 8.06 11.23
C ASN A 75 1.35 8.80 9.99
N ILE A 76 0.81 8.06 9.01
CA ILE A 76 0.07 8.67 7.91
C ILE A 76 -1.25 9.19 8.48
N PRO A 77 -1.58 10.48 8.29
CA PRO A 77 -2.80 11.06 8.85
C PRO A 77 -4.04 10.57 8.06
N LEU A 78 -4.50 9.38 8.40
CA LEU A 78 -5.70 8.75 7.82
C LEU A 78 -6.83 8.72 8.83
N ASP A 79 -8.04 8.97 8.36
CA ASP A 79 -9.22 9.04 9.20
C ASP A 79 -9.92 7.68 9.32
N ASN A 80 -10.46 7.45 10.53
CA ASN A 80 -11.42 6.39 10.79
C ASN A 80 -10.96 4.95 10.44
N LEU A 81 -9.70 4.60 10.59
CA LEU A 81 -9.23 3.22 10.47
C LEU A 81 -9.80 2.36 11.61
N LYS A 82 -10.37 1.19 11.29
CA LYS A 82 -10.92 0.26 12.28
C LYS A 82 -10.08 -0.99 12.47
N SER A 83 -9.78 -1.69 11.38
CA SER A 83 -8.99 -2.92 11.40
C SER A 83 -8.30 -3.14 10.06
N THR A 84 -7.24 -2.38 9.81
CA THR A 84 -6.42 -2.55 8.60
C THR A 84 -5.72 -3.90 8.63
N MET A 85 -5.72 -4.61 7.50
CA MET A 85 -5.20 -5.97 7.40
C MET A 85 -4.08 -6.06 6.35
N ALA A 86 -4.35 -5.72 5.12
CA ALA A 86 -3.40 -5.75 4.02
C ALA A 86 -3.10 -4.34 3.50
N LEU A 87 -1.91 -4.18 2.94
CA LEU A 87 -1.43 -2.91 2.41
C LEU A 87 -0.55 -3.19 1.20
N ASP A 88 -0.71 -2.38 0.16
CA ASP A 88 0.19 -2.32 -0.98
C ASP A 88 0.37 -0.87 -1.45
N TRP A 89 1.42 -0.61 -2.21
CA TRP A 89 1.78 0.74 -2.65
C TRP A 89 2.03 0.79 -4.15
N CYS A 90 1.42 1.76 -4.80
CA CYS A 90 1.61 2.05 -6.22
C CYS A 90 2.60 3.20 -6.39
N SER A 91 3.85 2.91 -6.75
CA SER A 91 4.89 3.90 -7.00
C SER A 91 4.55 4.86 -8.14
N LYS A 92 3.78 4.41 -9.13
CA LYS A 92 3.38 5.20 -10.31
C LYS A 92 2.41 6.34 -9.96
N THR A 93 1.54 6.13 -8.98
CA THR A 93 0.52 7.09 -8.55
C THR A 93 0.82 7.71 -7.19
N ASP A 94 1.88 7.26 -6.52
CA ASP A 94 2.26 7.62 -5.15
C ASP A 94 1.13 7.41 -4.14
N ARG A 95 0.34 6.33 -4.34
CA ARG A 95 -0.79 5.98 -3.49
C ARG A 95 -0.59 4.66 -2.78
N ILE A 96 -0.95 4.63 -1.51
CA ILE A 96 -1.15 3.41 -0.74
C ILE A 96 -2.58 2.92 -0.90
N TYR A 97 -2.73 1.60 -0.90
CA TYR A 97 -4.01 0.90 -0.89
C TYR A 97 -4.04 -0.01 0.33
N TRP A 98 -5.17 -0.06 1.03
CA TRP A 98 -5.31 -0.94 2.18
C TRP A 98 -6.71 -1.53 2.29
N SER A 99 -6.78 -2.72 2.85
CA SER A 99 -8.03 -3.33 3.27
C SER A 99 -8.33 -2.98 4.72
N ASP A 100 -9.58 -2.66 5.04
CA ASP A 100 -10.09 -2.48 6.40
C ASP A 100 -11.20 -3.50 6.66
N VAL A 101 -10.87 -4.59 7.34
CA VAL A 101 -11.81 -5.66 7.69
C VAL A 101 -12.89 -5.17 8.63
N GLY A 102 -12.58 -4.20 9.52
CA GLY A 102 -13.56 -3.64 10.45
C GLY A 102 -14.61 -2.76 9.79
N LYS A 103 -14.39 -2.36 8.55
CA LYS A 103 -15.33 -1.59 7.72
C LYS A 103 -15.82 -2.36 6.51
N SER A 104 -15.23 -3.51 6.20
CA SER A 104 -15.45 -4.25 4.96
C SER A 104 -15.21 -3.37 3.73
N THR A 105 -14.07 -2.66 3.69
CA THR A 105 -13.72 -1.74 2.61
C THR A 105 -12.29 -1.94 2.14
N ILE A 106 -12.05 -1.58 0.89
CA ILE A 106 -10.71 -1.34 0.35
C ILE A 106 -10.61 0.16 0.04
N ASN A 107 -9.54 0.77 0.49
CA ASN A 107 -9.34 2.22 0.47
C ASN A 107 -8.00 2.57 -0.14
N ARG A 108 -7.84 3.83 -0.54
CA ARG A 108 -6.56 4.39 -1.00
C ARG A 108 -6.37 5.82 -0.51
N ALA A 109 -5.12 6.26 -0.45
CA ALA A 109 -4.74 7.66 -0.18
C ALA A 109 -3.33 7.91 -0.72
N TYR A 110 -2.92 9.16 -0.80
CA TYR A 110 -1.50 9.48 -0.97
C TYR A 110 -0.70 9.19 0.30
N LEU A 111 0.62 9.03 0.17
CA LEU A 111 1.51 8.81 1.32
C LEU A 111 1.45 9.91 2.38
N ASN A 112 1.05 11.12 2.02
CA ASN A 112 0.85 12.22 2.96
C ASN A 112 -0.54 12.21 3.63
N GLY A 113 -1.37 11.17 3.37
CA GLY A 113 -2.72 11.01 3.90
C GLY A 113 -3.81 11.78 3.15
N SER A 114 -3.46 12.62 2.18
CA SER A 114 -4.46 13.37 1.41
C SER A 114 -5.21 12.48 0.41
N ASN A 115 -6.39 12.95 -0.01
CA ASN A 115 -7.27 12.26 -0.95
C ASN A 115 -7.57 10.81 -0.54
N GLN A 116 -7.87 10.62 0.75
CA GLN A 116 -8.38 9.36 1.25
C GLN A 116 -9.76 9.09 0.66
N GLU A 117 -9.93 7.93 0.03
CA GLU A 117 -11.17 7.52 -0.60
C GLU A 117 -11.38 6.00 -0.51
N THR A 118 -12.63 5.58 -0.50
CA THR A 118 -13.00 4.16 -0.56
C THR A 118 -13.07 3.75 -2.03
N VAL A 119 -12.34 2.70 -2.38
CA VAL A 119 -12.25 2.14 -3.74
C VAL A 119 -13.29 1.05 -3.96
N VAL A 120 -13.43 0.15 -2.96
CA VAL A 120 -14.42 -0.95 -2.98
C VAL A 120 -15.08 -1.03 -1.62
N GLN A 121 -16.41 -1.09 -1.59
CA GLN A 121 -17.20 -1.27 -0.37
C GLN A 121 -18.32 -2.31 -0.50
N ASP A 122 -18.89 -2.45 -1.69
CA ASP A 122 -20.05 -3.32 -1.88
C ASP A 122 -19.62 -4.80 -1.98
N GLY A 123 -20.35 -5.67 -1.28
CA GLY A 123 -20.17 -7.12 -1.34
C GLY A 123 -18.87 -7.63 -0.73
N LEU A 124 -18.16 -6.83 0.08
CA LEU A 124 -17.03 -7.24 0.91
C LEU A 124 -17.54 -7.63 2.31
N VAL A 125 -16.89 -8.65 2.90
CA VAL A 125 -17.16 -9.07 4.29
C VAL A 125 -15.87 -9.05 5.11
N SER A 126 -14.82 -9.66 4.62
CA SER A 126 -13.52 -9.73 5.31
C SER A 126 -12.38 -9.68 4.31
N PRO A 127 -12.14 -8.49 3.68
CA PRO A 127 -11.04 -8.34 2.72
C PRO A 127 -9.70 -8.47 3.46
N ALA A 128 -8.99 -9.58 3.21
CA ALA A 128 -7.83 -9.97 4.00
C ALA A 128 -6.51 -9.64 3.31
N GLY A 129 -6.29 -10.09 2.09
CA GLY A 129 -5.09 -9.84 1.28
C GLY A 129 -5.35 -8.85 0.17
N LEU A 130 -4.32 -8.15 -0.26
CA LEU A 130 -4.38 -7.10 -1.28
C LEU A 130 -3.08 -7.07 -2.07
N ALA A 131 -3.16 -7.00 -3.41
CA ALA A 131 -2.01 -6.87 -4.29
C ALA A 131 -2.30 -5.96 -5.49
N LEU A 132 -1.33 -5.14 -5.85
CA LEU A 132 -1.39 -4.23 -6.99
C LEU A 132 -0.64 -4.79 -8.19
N ASP A 133 -1.32 -4.80 -9.33
CA ASP A 133 -0.69 -4.94 -10.63
C ASP A 133 -0.35 -3.55 -11.17
N TRP A 134 0.91 -3.16 -11.03
CA TRP A 134 1.41 -1.86 -11.49
C TRP A 134 1.56 -1.77 -13.02
N VAL A 135 1.52 -2.90 -13.74
CA VAL A 135 1.63 -2.95 -15.20
C VAL A 135 0.30 -2.58 -15.84
N THR A 136 -0.78 -3.25 -15.42
CA THR A 136 -2.12 -3.06 -16.01
C THR A 136 -3.03 -2.18 -15.15
N ASN A 137 -2.55 -1.62 -14.04
CA ASN A 137 -3.28 -0.79 -13.08
C ASN A 137 -4.53 -1.51 -12.54
N LYS A 138 -4.32 -2.70 -11.99
CA LYS A 138 -5.38 -3.51 -11.37
C LYS A 138 -5.08 -3.78 -9.90
N LEU A 139 -6.15 -3.98 -9.17
CA LEU A 139 -6.18 -4.28 -7.76
C LEU A 139 -6.78 -5.68 -7.57
N TYR A 140 -6.04 -6.58 -6.95
CA TYR A 140 -6.46 -7.94 -6.61
C TYR A 140 -6.66 -8.04 -5.11
N TRP A 141 -7.67 -8.77 -4.67
CA TRP A 141 -7.87 -9.02 -3.24
C TRP A 141 -8.49 -10.40 -2.98
N THR A 142 -8.21 -10.88 -1.77
CA THR A 142 -8.90 -12.03 -1.19
C THR A 142 -9.95 -11.54 -0.21
N ASP A 143 -11.10 -12.17 -0.17
CA ASP A 143 -12.11 -11.94 0.87
C ASP A 143 -12.41 -13.25 1.62
N ALA A 144 -11.95 -13.32 2.87
CA ALA A 144 -12.08 -14.49 3.73
C ALA A 144 -13.52 -14.70 4.25
N GLY A 145 -14.38 -13.70 4.11
CA GLY A 145 -15.79 -13.79 4.52
C GLY A 145 -16.71 -14.22 3.38
N THR A 146 -16.41 -13.83 2.15
CA THR A 146 -17.16 -14.26 0.96
C THR A 146 -16.52 -15.44 0.24
N TYR A 147 -15.32 -15.86 0.68
CA TYR A 147 -14.55 -16.98 0.09
C TYR A 147 -14.24 -16.76 -1.39
N ARG A 148 -13.74 -15.56 -1.73
CA ARG A 148 -13.52 -15.13 -3.11
C ARG A 148 -12.16 -14.49 -3.31
N ILE A 149 -11.69 -14.56 -4.54
CA ILE A 149 -10.61 -13.73 -5.06
C ILE A 149 -11.18 -12.93 -6.22
N GLU A 150 -11.01 -11.64 -6.16
CA GLU A 150 -11.56 -10.70 -7.12
C GLU A 150 -10.52 -9.71 -7.61
N VAL A 151 -10.81 -9.05 -8.71
CA VAL A 151 -9.98 -8.01 -9.32
C VAL A 151 -10.84 -6.83 -9.73
N ALA A 152 -10.26 -5.63 -9.69
CA ALA A 152 -10.85 -4.43 -10.28
C ALA A 152 -9.75 -3.53 -10.87
N SER A 153 -10.14 -2.49 -11.58
CA SER A 153 -9.24 -1.37 -11.84
C SER A 153 -8.85 -0.68 -10.52
N ILE A 154 -7.71 -0.01 -10.47
CA ILE A 154 -7.21 0.65 -9.23
C ILE A 154 -8.14 1.76 -8.71
N ASP A 155 -9.13 2.17 -9.48
CA ASP A 155 -10.20 3.09 -9.08
C ASP A 155 -11.50 2.39 -8.61
N GLY A 156 -11.49 1.05 -8.55
CA GLY A 156 -12.62 0.22 -8.14
C GLY A 156 -13.61 -0.11 -9.26
N THR A 157 -13.42 0.41 -10.46
CA THR A 157 -14.25 0.07 -11.62
C THR A 157 -13.89 -1.28 -12.23
N GLN A 158 -14.71 -1.78 -13.15
CA GLN A 158 -14.47 -3.04 -13.88
C GLN A 158 -14.18 -4.24 -12.98
N ARG A 159 -14.91 -4.35 -11.85
CA ARG A 159 -14.77 -5.44 -10.89
C ARG A 159 -15.18 -6.77 -11.51
N ALA A 160 -14.37 -7.79 -11.29
CA ALA A 160 -14.60 -9.16 -11.77
C ALA A 160 -14.27 -10.19 -10.70
N LEU A 161 -15.04 -11.26 -10.65
CA LEU A 161 -14.82 -12.42 -9.82
C LEU A 161 -13.87 -13.38 -10.53
N LEU A 162 -12.75 -13.73 -9.90
CA LEU A 162 -11.74 -14.63 -10.47
C LEU A 162 -11.85 -16.06 -9.97
N ILE A 163 -11.86 -16.23 -8.64
CA ILE A 163 -11.89 -17.54 -8.00
C ILE A 163 -12.90 -17.53 -6.85
N TRP A 164 -13.82 -18.51 -6.84
CA TRP A 164 -14.84 -18.69 -5.78
C TRP A 164 -15.08 -20.17 -5.41
N GLN A 165 -14.55 -21.08 -6.21
CA GLN A 165 -14.73 -22.51 -5.95
C GLN A 165 -13.57 -23.03 -5.09
N ASN A 166 -13.89 -23.92 -4.14
CA ASN A 166 -12.91 -24.57 -3.28
C ASN A 166 -11.97 -23.58 -2.57
N LEU A 167 -12.48 -22.43 -2.16
CA LEU A 167 -11.85 -21.50 -1.22
C LEU A 167 -12.59 -21.56 0.12
N HIS A 168 -11.82 -21.51 1.23
CA HIS A 168 -12.40 -21.54 2.57
C HIS A 168 -12.14 -20.24 3.33
N LYS A 169 -10.89 -19.84 3.48
CA LYS A 169 -10.51 -18.56 4.11
C LYS A 169 -9.26 -18.04 3.42
N PRO A 170 -9.38 -17.55 2.19
CA PRO A 170 -8.22 -16.99 1.51
C PRO A 170 -7.70 -15.78 2.29
N ARG A 171 -6.38 -15.72 2.50
CA ARG A 171 -5.76 -14.74 3.40
C ARG A 171 -4.93 -13.75 2.62
N ASP A 172 -3.74 -14.09 2.25
CA ASP A 172 -2.85 -13.19 1.54
C ASP A 172 -2.78 -13.51 0.06
N ILE A 173 -2.48 -12.51 -0.74
CA ILE A 173 -2.33 -12.63 -2.19
C ILE A 173 -1.18 -11.74 -2.67
N VAL A 174 -0.40 -12.25 -3.60
CA VAL A 174 0.59 -11.49 -4.36
C VAL A 174 0.46 -11.79 -5.84
N VAL A 175 0.82 -10.83 -6.67
CA VAL A 175 0.77 -10.97 -8.13
C VAL A 175 2.14 -10.79 -8.74
N ASN A 176 2.41 -11.51 -9.82
CA ASN A 176 3.56 -11.31 -10.68
C ASN A 176 3.08 -10.88 -12.07
N PRO A 177 2.93 -9.56 -12.29
CA PRO A 177 2.40 -9.05 -13.55
C PRO A 177 3.26 -9.37 -14.77
N MET A 178 4.58 -9.50 -14.57
CA MET A 178 5.52 -9.80 -15.66
C MET A 178 5.35 -11.21 -16.21
N GLN A 179 4.93 -12.16 -15.38
CA GLN A 179 4.72 -13.55 -15.73
C GLN A 179 3.23 -13.92 -15.82
N GLY A 180 2.33 -13.05 -15.37
CA GLY A 180 0.89 -13.27 -15.42
C GLY A 180 0.36 -14.27 -14.39
N TYR A 181 1.03 -14.43 -13.26
CA TYR A 181 0.62 -15.33 -12.17
C TYR A 181 0.31 -14.58 -10.89
N MET A 182 -0.61 -15.15 -10.11
CA MET A 182 -0.86 -14.79 -8.72
C MET A 182 -0.63 -15.98 -7.81
N PHE A 183 -0.32 -15.69 -6.55
CA PHE A 183 -0.14 -16.67 -5.49
C PHE A 183 -0.97 -16.24 -4.29
N PHE A 184 -1.62 -17.19 -3.63
CA PHE A 184 -2.46 -16.89 -2.48
C PHE A 184 -2.44 -18.04 -1.47
N SER A 185 -2.66 -17.69 -0.21
CA SER A 185 -2.83 -18.65 0.89
C SER A 185 -4.30 -18.85 1.19
N ASP A 186 -4.70 -20.08 1.50
CA ASP A 186 -6.05 -20.43 1.90
C ASP A 186 -6.05 -21.28 3.18
N TRP A 187 -6.72 -20.79 4.21
CA TRP A 187 -6.91 -21.49 5.48
C TRP A 187 -8.11 -22.40 5.40
N ARG A 188 -7.84 -23.67 5.34
CA ARG A 188 -8.83 -24.76 5.38
C ARG A 188 -8.33 -25.86 6.32
N SER A 189 -9.04 -26.99 6.44
CA SER A 189 -8.61 -28.13 7.28
C SER A 189 -7.18 -28.57 6.98
N GLU A 190 -6.81 -28.53 5.70
CA GLU A 190 -5.45 -28.71 5.19
C GLU A 190 -5.04 -27.43 4.49
N PRO A 191 -4.38 -26.49 5.20
CA PRO A 191 -3.99 -25.20 4.62
C PRO A 191 -3.10 -25.35 3.40
N VAL A 192 -3.24 -24.45 2.43
CA VAL A 192 -2.49 -24.50 1.18
C VAL A 192 -1.97 -23.12 0.76
N ILE A 193 -0.90 -23.15 -0.03
CA ILE A 193 -0.50 -22.04 -0.89
C ILE A 193 -0.72 -22.48 -2.33
N GLU A 194 -1.45 -21.70 -3.08
CA GLU A 194 -1.82 -21.99 -4.45
C GLU A 194 -1.30 -20.91 -5.41
N SER A 195 -1.12 -21.28 -6.67
CA SER A 195 -0.93 -20.36 -7.77
C SER A 195 -2.06 -20.46 -8.77
N ALA A 196 -2.31 -19.34 -9.45
CA ALA A 196 -3.21 -19.30 -10.60
C ALA A 196 -2.71 -18.26 -11.60
N GLY A 197 -3.22 -18.28 -12.82
CA GLY A 197 -3.11 -17.15 -13.73
C GLY A 197 -3.82 -15.93 -13.15
N MET A 198 -3.37 -14.74 -13.48
CA MET A 198 -4.01 -13.49 -13.02
C MET A 198 -5.44 -13.30 -13.56
N ASP A 199 -5.87 -14.15 -14.49
CA ASP A 199 -7.24 -14.30 -14.98
C ASP A 199 -8.06 -15.36 -14.22
N GLY A 200 -7.48 -15.97 -13.17
CA GLY A 200 -8.09 -17.05 -12.39
C GLY A 200 -7.88 -18.45 -12.98
N SER A 201 -7.27 -18.59 -14.16
CA SER A 201 -7.02 -19.87 -14.81
C SER A 201 -5.84 -20.64 -14.22
N LYS A 202 -5.66 -21.89 -14.63
CA LYS A 202 -4.50 -22.73 -14.30
C LYS A 202 -4.18 -22.83 -12.80
N ARG A 203 -5.21 -22.81 -11.96
CA ARG A 203 -5.07 -22.94 -10.51
C ARG A 203 -4.45 -24.27 -10.13
N LYS A 204 -3.45 -24.24 -9.26
CA LYS A 204 -2.77 -25.43 -8.72
C LYS A 204 -2.23 -25.17 -7.33
N SER A 205 -2.20 -26.23 -6.50
CA SER A 205 -1.51 -26.18 -5.21
C SER A 205 0.01 -26.21 -5.42
N ILE A 206 0.73 -25.38 -4.67
CA ILE A 206 2.20 -25.33 -4.66
C ILE A 206 2.73 -25.93 -3.38
N VAL A 207 2.13 -25.59 -2.23
CA VAL A 207 2.49 -26.10 -0.92
C VAL A 207 1.22 -26.56 -0.22
N SER A 208 1.20 -27.82 0.24
CA SER A 208 0.06 -28.42 0.93
C SER A 208 0.47 -29.22 2.16
N GLU A 209 1.77 -29.30 2.45
CA GLU A 209 2.29 -30.10 3.55
C GLU A 209 2.94 -29.20 4.61
N ASN A 210 2.83 -29.61 5.87
CA ASN A 210 3.43 -28.93 7.02
C ASN A 210 3.04 -27.46 7.17
N LEU A 211 1.86 -27.08 6.70
CA LEU A 211 1.27 -25.74 6.87
C LEU A 211 0.25 -25.75 8.00
N TYR A 212 0.27 -24.69 8.84
CA TYR A 212 -0.76 -24.47 9.86
C TYR A 212 -1.62 -23.24 9.53
N TYR A 213 -1.02 -22.07 9.50
CA TYR A 213 -1.71 -20.79 9.22
C TYR A 213 -0.85 -19.92 8.33
N PRO A 214 -0.76 -20.17 7.01
CA PRO A 214 -0.01 -19.31 6.11
C PRO A 214 -0.67 -17.93 6.02
N THR A 215 -0.03 -16.89 6.60
CA THR A 215 -0.61 -15.56 6.77
C THR A 215 -0.07 -14.52 5.81
N GLY A 216 1.19 -14.66 5.38
CA GLY A 216 1.84 -13.70 4.50
C GLY A 216 2.62 -14.37 3.40
N ILE A 217 2.56 -13.80 2.21
CA ILE A 217 3.29 -14.24 1.01
C ILE A 217 3.94 -13.01 0.38
N THR A 218 5.15 -13.19 -0.14
CA THR A 218 5.82 -12.16 -0.96
C THR A 218 6.56 -12.80 -2.13
N ILE A 219 6.84 -12.01 -3.15
CA ILE A 219 7.59 -12.42 -4.33
C ILE A 219 8.86 -11.57 -4.40
N ASP A 220 9.97 -12.22 -4.71
CA ASP A 220 11.21 -11.57 -5.14
C ASP A 220 11.24 -11.58 -6.68
N TYR A 221 11.43 -10.39 -7.30
CA TYR A 221 11.35 -10.18 -8.76
C TYR A 221 12.72 -10.17 -9.42
#